data_607a2f955dc346394f2249fe63747cab
#
_entry.id   607a2f955dc346394f2249fe63747cab
#
_cell.length_a   1.000
_cell.length_b   1.000
_cell.length_c   1.000
_cell.angle_alpha   90.00
_cell.angle_beta   90.00
_cell.angle_gamma   90.00
#
_symmetry.space_group_name_H-M   'P 1'
#
loop_
_entity.id
_entity.type
_entity.pdbx_description
1 polymer ?
#
loop_
_entity_poly.entity_id
_entity_poly.type
_entity_poly.pdbx_seq_one_letter_code
_entity_poly.pdbx_strand_id
1 'polypeptide(L)'
;MKNGKKIFILVETFLGLMVFVLVMFMFLEKNEKKQEKISVIIQNSDDSQWAAFKYGAKMAAADKKTEVFVVSTAGSLSVQEEENLIEREIANGASGIIVEPANGEKTEKMLKEVEKKVPVVLVESLASSDGTETKMPVTGADNYAMGKALAEELLKDCGGNIKGKKIGLVSGEENAEAISERAEGVRAVLEEKQADILWQ
;
A
#
# COMPACT_ATOMS: atom_id res chain seq x y z
N MET A 1 -3.56 -34.25 65.02
CA MET A 1 -2.79 -34.50 63.75
C MET A 1 -3.65 -34.88 62.53
N LYS A 2 -4.90 -35.35 62.63
CA LYS A 2 -5.74 -35.70 61.44
C LYS A 2 -6.25 -34.55 60.62
N ASN A 3 -6.44 -33.33 61.18
CA ASN A 3 -6.98 -32.17 60.47
C ASN A 3 -5.92 -31.45 59.61
N GLY A 4 -4.64 -31.47 60.00
CA GLY A 4 -3.56 -30.83 59.21
C GLY A 4 -3.33 -31.54 57.86
N LYS A 5 -3.42 -32.87 57.79
CA LYS A 5 -3.30 -33.63 56.54
C LYS A 5 -4.47 -33.33 55.58
N LYS A 6 -5.69 -33.17 56.10
CA LYS A 6 -6.88 -32.87 55.30
C LYS A 6 -6.78 -31.44 54.71
N ILE A 7 -6.30 -30.45 55.48
CA ILE A 7 -6.10 -29.08 55.03
C ILE A 7 -4.99 -29.03 53.96
N PHE A 8 -3.91 -29.78 54.16
CA PHE A 8 -2.81 -29.84 53.19
C PHE A 8 -3.28 -30.39 51.83
N ILE A 9 -4.00 -31.52 51.83
CA ILE A 9 -4.56 -32.12 50.62
C ILE A 9 -5.56 -31.19 49.94
N LEU A 10 -6.37 -30.43 50.70
CA LEU A 10 -7.34 -29.46 50.15
C LEU A 10 -6.64 -28.28 49.49
N VAL A 11 -5.55 -27.78 50.06
CA VAL A 11 -4.73 -26.72 49.47
C VAL A 11 -4.03 -27.19 48.19
N GLU A 12 -3.48 -28.40 48.20
CA GLU A 12 -2.80 -28.99 47.04
C GLU A 12 -3.75 -29.24 45.88
N THR A 13 -4.96 -29.76 46.15
CA THR A 13 -6.00 -29.92 45.10
C THR A 13 -6.50 -28.61 44.57
N PHE A 14 -6.65 -27.56 45.41
CA PHE A 14 -7.06 -26.25 44.98
C PHE A 14 -5.98 -25.60 44.09
N LEU A 15 -4.70 -25.72 44.45
CA LEU A 15 -3.58 -25.23 43.67
C LEU A 15 -3.51 -25.96 42.32
N GLY A 16 -3.66 -27.25 42.28
CA GLY A 16 -3.72 -28.06 41.05
C GLY A 16 -4.86 -27.65 40.13
N LEU A 17 -6.05 -27.42 40.70
CA LEU A 17 -7.21 -26.91 39.92
C LEU A 17 -6.98 -25.52 39.37
N MET A 18 -6.36 -24.63 40.14
CA MET A 18 -6.03 -23.27 39.69
C MET A 18 -5.02 -23.28 38.54
N VAL A 19 -3.98 -24.11 38.60
CA VAL A 19 -3.01 -24.31 37.53
C VAL A 19 -3.71 -24.89 36.30
N PHE A 20 -4.59 -25.87 36.45
CA PHE A 20 -5.34 -26.45 35.34
C PHE A 20 -6.23 -25.40 34.64
N VAL A 21 -6.92 -24.58 35.41
CA VAL A 21 -7.75 -23.47 34.86
C VAL A 21 -6.89 -22.47 34.12
N LEU A 22 -5.72 -22.06 34.64
CA LEU A 22 -4.79 -21.16 33.96
C LEU A 22 -4.27 -21.76 32.66
N VAL A 23 -3.90 -23.01 32.64
CA VAL A 23 -3.47 -23.73 31.42
C VAL A 23 -4.61 -23.79 30.40
N MET A 24 -5.83 -24.10 30.86
CA MET A 24 -7.02 -24.10 29.99
C MET A 24 -7.29 -22.72 29.40
N PHE A 25 -7.16 -21.65 30.17
CA PHE A 25 -7.25 -20.25 29.67
C PHE A 25 -6.18 -19.96 28.63
N MET A 26 -4.94 -20.33 28.87
CA MET A 26 -3.86 -20.18 27.89
C MET A 26 -4.12 -20.93 26.58
N PHE A 27 -4.72 -22.12 26.64
CA PHE A 27 -5.09 -22.86 25.43
C PHE A 27 -6.30 -22.27 24.71
N LEU A 28 -7.26 -21.69 25.43
CA LEU A 28 -8.41 -20.99 24.83
C LEU A 28 -7.98 -19.70 24.17
N GLU A 29 -7.11 -18.91 24.81
CA GLU A 29 -6.56 -17.66 24.26
C GLU A 29 -5.70 -17.90 23.00
N LYS A 30 -4.99 -19.04 22.94
CA LYS A 30 -4.20 -19.44 21.77
C LYS A 30 -5.05 -19.82 20.55
N ASN A 31 -6.36 -20.02 20.73
CA ASN A 31 -7.32 -20.34 19.66
C ASN A 31 -8.05 -19.11 19.09
N GLU A 32 -7.82 -17.90 19.61
CA GLU A 32 -8.21 -16.71 18.87
C GLU A 32 -7.41 -16.70 17.57
N LYS A 33 -8.10 -16.77 16.43
CA LYS A 33 -7.48 -16.64 15.11
C LYS A 33 -6.69 -15.33 15.13
N LYS A 34 -5.36 -15.44 15.06
CA LYS A 34 -4.47 -14.29 14.97
C LYS A 34 -5.01 -13.41 13.84
N GLN A 35 -5.40 -12.19 14.18
CA GLN A 35 -5.97 -11.26 13.21
C GLN A 35 -4.93 -11.04 12.12
N GLU A 36 -5.33 -11.17 10.86
CA GLU A 36 -4.42 -10.94 9.74
C GLU A 36 -3.95 -9.50 9.75
N LYS A 37 -2.65 -9.31 9.57
CA LYS A 37 -2.01 -7.99 9.54
C LYS A 37 -1.64 -7.65 8.11
N ILE A 38 -2.15 -6.56 7.60
CA ILE A 38 -1.79 -6.00 6.29
C ILE A 38 -0.92 -4.77 6.51
N SER A 39 0.29 -4.77 5.95
CA SER A 39 1.16 -3.59 5.98
C SER A 39 1.04 -2.83 4.66
N VAL A 40 0.73 -1.53 4.76
CA VAL A 40 0.62 -0.59 3.66
C VAL A 40 1.86 0.29 3.66
N ILE A 41 2.69 0.18 2.63
CA ILE A 41 3.95 0.91 2.49
C ILE A 41 3.75 1.95 1.39
N ILE A 42 3.72 3.22 1.77
CA ILE A 42 3.48 4.35 0.87
C ILE A 42 4.38 5.53 1.21
N GLN A 43 4.70 6.34 0.21
CA GLN A 43 5.49 7.55 0.41
C GLN A 43 4.62 8.67 0.98
N ASN A 44 5.21 9.49 1.86
CA ASN A 44 4.57 10.70 2.39
C ASN A 44 3.11 10.48 2.79
N SER A 45 2.83 9.46 3.61
CA SER A 45 1.46 9.02 3.94
C SER A 45 0.57 10.12 4.54
N ASP A 46 1.14 11.25 4.95
CA ASP A 46 0.40 12.39 5.49
C ASP A 46 -0.14 13.33 4.40
N ASP A 47 0.29 13.15 3.17
CA ASP A 47 -0.24 13.92 2.04
C ASP A 47 -1.74 13.66 1.84
N SER A 48 -2.45 14.71 1.43
CA SER A 48 -3.90 14.66 1.24
C SER A 48 -4.38 13.63 0.22
N GLN A 49 -3.54 13.29 -0.76
CA GLN A 49 -3.83 12.26 -1.76
C GLN A 49 -4.12 10.88 -1.11
N TRP A 50 -3.47 10.58 0.01
CA TRP A 50 -3.66 9.31 0.71
C TRP A 50 -4.87 9.28 1.66
N ALA A 51 -5.54 10.41 1.89
CA ALA A 51 -6.62 10.49 2.88
C ALA A 51 -7.78 9.53 2.56
N ALA A 52 -8.28 9.54 1.33
CA ALA A 52 -9.36 8.68 0.89
C ALA A 52 -8.94 7.20 0.89
N PHE A 53 -7.73 6.89 0.40
CA PHE A 53 -7.19 5.54 0.41
C PHE A 53 -7.07 4.97 1.83
N LYS A 54 -6.45 5.71 2.76
CA LYS A 54 -6.33 5.30 4.18
C LYS A 54 -7.68 5.07 4.83
N TYR A 55 -8.66 5.92 4.52
CA TYR A 55 -10.02 5.77 5.03
C TYR A 55 -10.67 4.48 4.51
N GLY A 56 -10.60 4.24 3.20
CA GLY A 56 -11.11 3.02 2.57
C GLY A 56 -10.43 1.76 3.10
N ALA A 57 -9.11 1.78 3.26
CA ALA A 57 -8.35 0.66 3.82
C ALA A 57 -8.78 0.33 5.26
N LYS A 58 -9.02 1.35 6.11
CA LYS A 58 -9.55 1.14 7.47
C LYS A 58 -10.94 0.55 7.46
N MET A 59 -11.83 1.01 6.57
CA MET A 59 -13.18 0.44 6.44
C MET A 59 -13.11 -1.03 6.01
N ALA A 60 -12.31 -1.34 4.99
CA ALA A 60 -12.13 -2.70 4.52
C ALA A 60 -11.55 -3.62 5.61
N ALA A 61 -10.60 -3.11 6.40
CA ALA A 61 -10.02 -3.82 7.53
C ALA A 61 -11.07 -4.17 8.59
N ALA A 62 -11.93 -3.20 8.94
CA ALA A 62 -13.02 -3.42 9.89
C ALA A 62 -14.01 -4.49 9.39
N ASP A 63 -14.42 -4.42 8.13
CA ASP A 63 -15.33 -5.40 7.51
C ASP A 63 -14.74 -6.81 7.45
N LYS A 64 -13.43 -6.92 7.19
CA LYS A 64 -12.73 -8.19 7.06
C LYS A 64 -12.17 -8.71 8.38
N LYS A 65 -12.28 -7.94 9.47
CA LYS A 65 -11.67 -8.25 10.78
C LYS A 65 -10.16 -8.46 10.67
N THR A 66 -9.50 -7.63 9.88
CA THR A 66 -8.04 -7.58 9.70
C THR A 66 -7.48 -6.32 10.34
N GLU A 67 -6.17 -6.28 10.56
CA GLU A 67 -5.46 -5.07 11.00
C GLU A 67 -4.72 -4.46 9.82
N VAL A 68 -4.80 -3.14 9.64
CA VAL A 68 -4.05 -2.41 8.63
C VAL A 68 -3.11 -1.43 9.29
N PHE A 69 -1.83 -1.54 8.97
CA PHE A 69 -0.76 -0.66 9.43
C PHE A 69 -0.18 0.11 8.25
N VAL A 70 -0.16 1.43 8.36
CA VAL A 70 0.46 2.30 7.35
C VAL A 70 1.89 2.59 7.76
N VAL A 71 2.82 2.21 6.91
CA VAL A 71 4.25 2.50 7.05
C VAL A 71 4.58 3.61 6.07
N SER A 72 4.86 4.79 6.60
CA SER A 72 5.20 5.98 5.80
C SER A 72 6.69 6.06 5.58
N THR A 73 7.10 6.35 4.35
CA THR A 73 8.48 6.73 4.02
C THR A 73 8.55 8.23 3.72
N ALA A 74 9.66 8.87 4.05
CA ALA A 74 9.83 10.32 3.88
C ALA A 74 10.13 10.73 2.42
N GLY A 75 10.12 9.79 1.49
CA GLY A 75 10.41 9.99 0.08
C GLY A 75 10.59 8.66 -0.64
N SER A 76 10.99 8.74 -1.91
CA SER A 76 11.25 7.56 -2.75
C SER A 76 12.31 6.67 -2.13
N LEU A 77 12.03 5.39 -2.04
CA LEU A 77 12.99 4.37 -1.64
C LEU A 77 13.76 3.85 -2.86
N SER A 78 15.00 3.46 -2.66
CA SER A 78 15.65 2.56 -3.60
C SER A 78 15.01 1.17 -3.50
N VAL A 79 15.12 0.37 -4.57
CA VAL A 79 14.59 -1.01 -4.60
C VAL A 79 15.09 -1.84 -3.41
N GLN A 80 16.36 -1.66 -3.01
CA GLN A 80 16.93 -2.38 -1.87
C GLN A 80 16.38 -1.93 -0.53
N GLU A 81 16.12 -0.63 -0.35
CA GLU A 81 15.49 -0.10 0.87
C GLU A 81 14.06 -0.58 1.00
N GLU A 82 13.32 -0.60 -0.11
CA GLU A 82 11.95 -1.13 -0.15
C GLU A 82 11.92 -2.62 0.20
N GLU A 83 12.80 -3.44 -0.41
CA GLU A 83 12.94 -4.86 -0.09
C GLU A 83 13.19 -5.07 1.40
N ASN A 84 14.15 -4.35 1.98
CA ASN A 84 14.48 -4.45 3.40
C ASN A 84 13.29 -4.05 4.29
N LEU A 85 12.52 -3.05 3.89
CA LEU A 85 11.33 -2.60 4.61
C LEU A 85 10.22 -3.66 4.57
N ILE A 86 9.94 -4.22 3.39
CA ILE A 86 8.96 -5.28 3.20
C ILE A 86 9.32 -6.52 4.03
N GLU A 87 10.58 -6.96 3.96
CA GLU A 87 11.07 -8.12 4.72
C GLU A 87 10.91 -7.90 6.23
N ARG A 88 11.16 -6.69 6.71
CA ARG A 88 10.94 -6.34 8.11
C ARG A 88 9.47 -6.42 8.50
N GLU A 89 8.55 -5.94 7.65
CA GLU A 89 7.11 -6.02 7.91
C GLU A 89 6.62 -7.47 7.91
N ILE A 90 7.13 -8.31 7.01
CA ILE A 90 6.84 -9.75 7.00
C ILE A 90 7.35 -10.41 8.29
N ALA A 91 8.58 -10.10 8.71
CA ALA A 91 9.14 -10.60 9.98
C ALA A 91 8.32 -10.13 11.20
N ASN A 92 7.72 -8.93 11.13
CA ASN A 92 6.81 -8.39 12.14
C ASN A 92 5.38 -8.97 12.06
N GLY A 93 5.18 -9.96 11.21
CA GLY A 93 3.94 -10.73 11.10
C GLY A 93 2.92 -10.18 10.11
N ALA A 94 3.33 -9.38 9.14
CA ALA A 94 2.47 -9.02 8.02
C ALA A 94 2.11 -10.28 7.22
N SER A 95 0.83 -10.49 6.98
CA SER A 95 0.26 -11.57 6.17
C SER A 95 -0.07 -11.13 4.74
N GLY A 96 0.07 -9.85 4.44
CA GLY A 96 -0.05 -9.25 3.11
C GLY A 96 0.57 -7.87 3.07
N ILE A 97 1.02 -7.46 1.90
CA ILE A 97 1.65 -6.18 1.63
C ILE A 97 0.85 -5.42 0.59
N ILE A 98 0.57 -4.16 0.87
CA ILE A 98 0.13 -3.17 -0.12
C ILE A 98 1.25 -2.17 -0.24
N VAL A 99 1.78 -1.94 -1.45
CA VAL A 99 2.97 -1.12 -1.64
C VAL A 99 2.84 -0.18 -2.83
N GLU A 100 3.26 1.07 -2.63
CA GLU A 100 3.61 1.99 -3.71
C GLU A 100 5.03 1.64 -4.15
N PRO A 101 5.21 1.03 -5.34
CA PRO A 101 6.49 0.42 -5.71
C PRO A 101 7.58 1.47 -5.95
N ALA A 102 8.78 1.17 -5.49
CA ALA A 102 9.97 1.98 -5.80
C ALA A 102 10.24 1.99 -7.30
N ASN A 103 10.72 3.13 -7.82
CA ASN A 103 11.12 3.24 -9.22
C ASN A 103 12.44 2.51 -9.46
N GLY A 104 12.46 1.56 -10.40
CA GLY A 104 13.69 0.87 -10.77
C GLY A 104 13.48 -0.42 -11.55
N GLU A 105 14.42 -0.75 -12.43
CA GLU A 105 14.38 -1.94 -13.30
C GLU A 105 14.25 -3.27 -12.55
N LYS A 106 14.62 -3.32 -11.27
CA LYS A 106 14.61 -4.56 -10.47
C LYS A 106 13.38 -4.69 -9.58
N THR A 107 12.52 -3.67 -9.51
CA THR A 107 11.37 -3.61 -8.60
C THR A 107 10.41 -4.77 -8.85
N GLU A 108 10.03 -5.01 -10.09
CA GLU A 108 9.12 -6.11 -10.44
C GLU A 108 9.69 -7.47 -10.00
N LYS A 109 10.98 -7.69 -10.25
CA LYS A 109 11.64 -8.95 -9.86
C LYS A 109 11.66 -9.11 -8.34
N MET A 110 11.98 -8.06 -7.62
CA MET A 110 11.99 -8.05 -6.15
C MET A 110 10.61 -8.36 -5.60
N LEU A 111 9.57 -7.68 -6.09
CA LEU A 111 8.20 -7.90 -5.64
C LEU A 111 7.66 -9.29 -5.99
N LYS A 112 8.07 -9.89 -7.11
CA LYS A 112 7.77 -11.30 -7.42
C LYS A 112 8.39 -12.28 -6.44
N GLU A 113 9.56 -11.99 -5.88
CA GLU A 113 10.15 -12.80 -4.81
C GLU A 113 9.39 -12.63 -3.48
N VAL A 114 8.93 -11.42 -3.19
CA VAL A 114 8.07 -11.14 -2.02
C VAL A 114 6.73 -11.86 -2.14
N GLU A 115 6.11 -11.87 -3.34
CA GLU A 115 4.81 -12.52 -3.59
C GLU A 115 4.83 -14.03 -3.30
N LYS A 116 6.00 -14.67 -3.36
CA LYS A 116 6.15 -16.07 -2.94
C LYS A 116 6.00 -16.29 -1.43
N LYS A 117 6.12 -15.23 -0.63
CA LYS A 117 6.05 -15.27 0.84
C LYS A 117 4.69 -14.81 1.35
N VAL A 118 4.19 -13.69 0.84
CA VAL A 118 2.91 -13.08 1.20
C VAL A 118 2.25 -12.44 -0.02
N PRO A 119 0.91 -12.36 -0.10
CA PRO A 119 0.22 -11.62 -1.15
C PRO A 119 0.69 -10.17 -1.23
N VAL A 120 0.88 -9.68 -2.46
CA VAL A 120 1.27 -8.30 -2.76
C VAL A 120 0.21 -7.63 -3.62
N VAL A 121 -0.14 -6.40 -3.29
CA VAL A 121 -1.00 -5.52 -4.08
C VAL A 121 -0.24 -4.21 -4.29
N LEU A 122 -0.20 -3.74 -5.52
CA LEU A 122 0.41 -2.47 -5.87
C LEU A 122 -0.60 -1.33 -5.75
N VAL A 123 -0.14 -0.15 -5.38
CA VAL A 123 -0.95 1.06 -5.32
C VAL A 123 -0.26 2.20 -6.08
N GLU A 124 -1.05 3.00 -6.80
CA GLU A 124 -0.69 4.15 -7.63
C GLU A 124 0.05 3.82 -8.93
N SER A 125 1.06 2.96 -8.93
CA SER A 125 1.84 2.67 -10.12
C SER A 125 2.11 1.18 -10.30
N LEU A 126 2.48 0.81 -11.52
CA LEU A 126 2.97 -0.52 -11.85
C LEU A 126 4.43 -0.68 -11.38
N ALA A 127 4.85 -1.91 -11.16
CA ALA A 127 6.26 -2.21 -10.82
C ALA A 127 7.13 -2.45 -12.07
N SER A 128 6.59 -2.22 -13.26
CA SER A 128 7.23 -2.53 -14.54
C SER A 128 7.90 -1.28 -15.11
N SER A 129 9.16 -1.40 -15.49
CA SER A 129 9.91 -0.33 -16.16
C SER A 129 9.79 -0.35 -17.69
N ASP A 130 9.20 -1.40 -18.25
CA ASP A 130 9.11 -1.63 -19.70
C ASP A 130 7.68 -1.62 -20.24
N GLY A 131 6.69 -1.24 -19.43
CA GLY A 131 5.28 -1.20 -19.80
C GLY A 131 4.65 -2.59 -19.99
N THR A 132 5.33 -3.67 -19.61
CA THR A 132 4.72 -4.99 -19.60
C THR A 132 3.73 -5.11 -18.44
N GLU A 133 2.56 -5.70 -18.69
CA GLU A 133 1.56 -5.92 -17.64
C GLU A 133 2.15 -6.78 -16.52
N THR A 134 2.27 -6.20 -15.33
CA THR A 134 2.53 -7.01 -14.13
C THR A 134 1.33 -7.91 -13.86
N LYS A 135 1.59 -9.15 -13.41
CA LYS A 135 0.53 -10.06 -12.97
C LYS A 135 0.04 -9.77 -11.55
N MET A 136 0.70 -8.86 -10.84
CA MET A 136 0.31 -8.45 -9.50
C MET A 136 -0.93 -7.55 -9.57
N PRO A 137 -1.88 -7.70 -8.64
CA PRO A 137 -3.02 -6.79 -8.56
C PRO A 137 -2.55 -5.34 -8.34
N VAL A 138 -3.11 -4.42 -9.12
CA VAL A 138 -2.83 -2.99 -9.02
C VAL A 138 -4.12 -2.24 -8.74
N THR A 139 -4.06 -1.23 -7.89
CA THR A 139 -5.13 -0.26 -7.70
C THR A 139 -4.55 1.16 -7.73
N GLY A 140 -5.10 2.01 -8.56
CA GLY A 140 -4.64 3.38 -8.74
C GLY A 140 -5.62 4.19 -9.56
N ALA A 141 -5.29 5.46 -9.77
CA ALA A 141 -6.02 6.33 -10.68
C ALA A 141 -5.67 6.00 -12.14
N ASP A 142 -6.60 6.23 -13.04
CA ASP A 142 -6.30 6.28 -14.47
C ASP A 142 -5.56 7.59 -14.78
N ASN A 143 -4.23 7.52 -14.69
CA ASN A 143 -3.36 8.68 -14.82
C ASN A 143 -3.43 9.32 -16.21
N TYR A 144 -3.54 8.51 -17.27
CA TYR A 144 -3.71 9.01 -18.61
C TYR A 144 -5.03 9.77 -18.76
N ALA A 145 -6.14 9.20 -18.28
CA ALA A 145 -7.44 9.89 -18.31
C ALA A 145 -7.43 11.17 -17.46
N MET A 146 -6.73 11.19 -16.32
CA MET A 146 -6.54 12.40 -15.51
C MET A 146 -5.79 13.49 -16.31
N GLY A 147 -4.73 13.13 -17.02
CA GLY A 147 -3.99 14.05 -17.88
C GLY A 147 -4.87 14.63 -18.99
N LYS A 148 -5.66 13.79 -19.64
CA LYS A 148 -6.64 14.26 -20.65
C LYS A 148 -7.64 15.23 -20.06
N ALA A 149 -8.25 14.91 -18.92
CA ALA A 149 -9.23 15.76 -18.27
C ALA A 149 -8.64 17.14 -17.92
N LEU A 150 -7.40 17.18 -17.43
CA LEU A 150 -6.70 18.44 -17.14
C LEU A 150 -6.55 19.32 -18.40
N ALA A 151 -6.12 18.73 -19.52
CA ALA A 151 -5.95 19.45 -20.78
C ALA A 151 -7.31 19.89 -21.38
N GLU A 152 -8.35 19.10 -21.20
CA GLU A 152 -9.71 19.44 -21.61
C GLU A 152 -10.27 20.63 -20.80
N GLU A 153 -9.99 20.71 -19.50
CA GLU A 153 -10.35 21.88 -18.68
C GLU A 153 -9.58 23.12 -19.15
N LEU A 154 -8.27 23.01 -19.38
CA LEU A 154 -7.50 24.11 -19.97
C LEU A 154 -8.10 24.58 -21.30
N LEU A 155 -8.51 23.66 -22.16
CA LEU A 155 -9.18 23.99 -23.42
C LEU A 155 -10.46 24.80 -23.21
N LYS A 156 -11.28 24.42 -22.23
CA LYS A 156 -12.51 25.15 -21.85
C LYS A 156 -12.19 26.56 -21.35
N ASP A 157 -11.21 26.69 -20.45
CA ASP A 157 -10.77 27.99 -19.92
C ASP A 157 -10.23 28.90 -21.02
N CYS A 158 -9.67 28.32 -22.07
CA CYS A 158 -9.21 29.06 -23.26
C CYS A 158 -10.31 29.32 -24.29
N GLY A 159 -11.59 29.08 -23.96
CA GLY A 159 -12.71 29.31 -24.89
C GLY A 159 -12.78 28.32 -26.05
N GLY A 160 -12.26 27.08 -25.84
CA GLY A 160 -12.29 25.99 -26.79
C GLY A 160 -11.22 26.07 -27.92
N ASN A 161 -10.33 27.03 -27.88
CA ASN A 161 -9.28 27.19 -28.90
C ASN A 161 -7.91 27.47 -28.27
N ILE A 162 -7.00 26.53 -28.45
CA ILE A 162 -5.59 26.61 -28.04
C ILE A 162 -4.61 26.48 -29.18
N LYS A 163 -5.09 26.50 -30.43
CA LYS A 163 -4.24 26.38 -31.61
C LYS A 163 -3.15 27.47 -31.62
N GLY A 164 -1.89 27.07 -31.74
CA GLY A 164 -0.72 27.93 -31.72
C GLY A 164 -0.45 28.61 -30.39
N LYS A 165 -1.19 28.30 -29.32
CA LYS A 165 -0.84 28.78 -27.99
C LYS A 165 0.39 28.03 -27.49
N LYS A 166 1.29 28.78 -26.86
CA LYS A 166 2.53 28.24 -26.26
C LYS A 166 2.24 27.79 -24.85
N ILE A 167 2.45 26.51 -24.56
CA ILE A 167 2.15 25.87 -23.28
C ILE A 167 3.42 25.23 -22.73
N GLY A 168 3.74 25.49 -21.47
CA GLY A 168 4.74 24.76 -20.70
C GLY A 168 4.04 23.73 -19.81
N LEU A 169 4.60 22.55 -19.72
CA LEU A 169 4.10 21.47 -18.88
C LEU A 169 5.03 21.26 -17.68
N VAL A 170 4.58 21.57 -16.48
CA VAL A 170 5.32 21.30 -15.23
C VAL A 170 4.82 20.00 -14.66
N SER A 171 5.70 19.03 -14.51
CA SER A 171 5.42 17.73 -13.94
C SER A 171 6.30 17.43 -12.73
N GLY A 172 6.03 16.36 -12.03
CA GLY A 172 6.89 15.83 -10.97
C GLY A 172 8.08 15.06 -11.54
N GLU A 173 8.52 14.03 -10.84
CA GLU A 173 9.67 13.20 -11.20
C GLU A 173 9.41 12.46 -12.53
N GLU A 174 10.27 12.69 -13.52
CA GLU A 174 10.10 12.19 -14.90
C GLU A 174 10.03 10.66 -14.99
N ASN A 175 10.69 9.96 -14.06
CA ASN A 175 10.76 8.51 -14.06
C ASN A 175 9.60 7.83 -13.31
N ALA A 176 8.67 8.59 -12.73
CA ALA A 176 7.48 8.06 -12.10
C ALA A 176 6.42 7.75 -13.18
N GLU A 177 6.05 6.47 -13.30
CA GLU A 177 5.11 5.99 -14.33
C GLU A 177 3.79 6.79 -14.31
N ALA A 178 3.19 6.98 -13.14
CA ALA A 178 1.97 7.77 -12.98
C ALA A 178 2.09 9.22 -13.50
N ILE A 179 3.26 9.84 -13.35
CA ILE A 179 3.55 11.18 -13.84
C ILE A 179 3.71 11.17 -15.36
N SER A 180 4.42 10.18 -15.91
CA SER A 180 4.59 10.00 -17.35
C SER A 180 3.26 9.81 -18.06
N GLU A 181 2.41 8.91 -17.56
CA GLU A 181 1.07 8.68 -18.11
C GLU A 181 0.17 9.93 -18.07
N ARG A 182 0.21 10.69 -16.97
CA ARG A 182 -0.51 11.99 -16.90
C ARG A 182 -0.01 12.96 -17.94
N ALA A 183 1.31 13.08 -18.11
CA ALA A 183 1.90 13.95 -19.10
C ALA A 183 1.53 13.53 -20.53
N GLU A 184 1.51 12.22 -20.81
CA GLU A 184 1.07 11.70 -22.12
C GLU A 184 -0.40 12.01 -22.38
N GLY A 185 -1.29 11.88 -21.39
CA GLY A 185 -2.69 12.24 -21.49
C GLY A 185 -2.88 13.73 -21.82
N VAL A 186 -2.11 14.62 -21.15
CA VAL A 186 -2.11 16.06 -21.45
C VAL A 186 -1.64 16.32 -22.88
N ARG A 187 -0.50 15.74 -23.28
CA ARG A 187 0.06 15.91 -24.62
C ARG A 187 -0.90 15.48 -25.71
N ALA A 188 -1.55 14.34 -25.56
CA ALA A 188 -2.48 13.81 -26.54
C ALA A 188 -3.58 14.83 -26.90
N VAL A 189 -4.14 15.54 -25.90
CA VAL A 189 -5.14 16.58 -26.14
C VAL A 189 -4.52 17.84 -26.74
N LEU A 190 -3.39 18.31 -26.21
CA LEU A 190 -2.75 19.55 -26.70
C LEU A 190 -2.29 19.42 -28.14
N GLU A 191 -1.71 18.29 -28.55
CA GLU A 191 -1.27 18.00 -29.90
C GLU A 191 -2.46 17.89 -30.86
N GLU A 192 -3.52 17.19 -30.49
CA GLU A 192 -4.76 17.12 -31.28
C GLU A 192 -5.31 18.51 -31.57
N LYS A 193 -5.25 19.41 -30.61
CA LYS A 193 -5.73 20.80 -30.73
C LYS A 193 -4.66 21.78 -31.27
N GLN A 194 -3.53 21.26 -31.74
CA GLN A 194 -2.45 22.03 -32.38
C GLN A 194 -1.88 23.16 -31.49
N ALA A 195 -1.74 22.89 -30.20
CA ALA A 195 -1.00 23.75 -29.29
C ALA A 195 0.52 23.52 -29.43
N ASP A 196 1.33 24.52 -29.14
CA ASP A 196 2.78 24.42 -29.12
C ASP A 196 3.27 24.08 -27.70
N ILE A 197 3.69 22.85 -27.47
CA ILE A 197 4.32 22.46 -26.19
C ILE A 197 5.78 22.87 -26.23
N LEU A 198 6.16 23.86 -25.41
CA LEU A 198 7.51 24.44 -25.43
C LEU A 198 8.52 23.64 -24.63
N TRP A 199 8.11 23.11 -23.53
CA TRP A 199 8.94 22.31 -22.60
C TRP A 199 8.06 21.50 -21.62
N GLN A 200 8.70 20.50 -21.03
CA GLN A 200 8.18 19.70 -19.93
C GLN A 200 9.24 19.61 -18.85
#